data_29965fb5f423d7e945ccff29bf95bd48
#
_entry.id   29965fb5f423d7e945ccff29bf95bd48
#
_cell.length_a   1.000
_cell.length_b   1.000
_cell.length_c   1.000
_cell.angle_alpha   90.00
_cell.angle_beta   90.00
_cell.angle_gamma   90.00
#
_symmetry.space_group_name_H-M   'P 1'
#
loop_
_entity.id
_entity.type
_entity.pdbx_description
1 polymer ?
#
loop_
_entity_poly.entity_id
_entity_poly.type
_entity_poly.pdbx_seq_one_letter_code
_entity_poly.pdbx_strand_id
1 'polypeptide(L)'
;VKSPIAVRSSSLLEDSHYQPFAGIYSTYMVPKLEDKYDMLRTLSDAIKAVYASVFYRDSKAYMTATSNLIDQEKMAIVLQEVVGNRYNDRFYPTISGVARSLNFYPIGNEKAEDGIANIALGLGKYIVDGGQTLRFSPRHPHNILQMSTMDFALRETQTRFYALDLKNLADQFSVDDSFNLLRLNLKDADADGSLKFIVSTYDPYDQVIRDGYYPGGRKILSFVNVLQHEVFPLADTLDQILHVGEDEMGRPIEIEFAVNIDPQNPGFATFYLLQVRPIVDNKEVMEEDLTLVEQEDTILTSTSVLGHGIVTDVQDIIYVKTGAFCSSNNQSIAYDI
;
A
#
# COMPACT_ATOMS: atom_id res chain seq x y z
N VAL A 1 12.06 7.41 24.22
CA VAL A 1 11.14 7.35 23.09
C VAL A 1 10.75 8.76 22.74
N LYS A 2 10.93 9.17 21.46
CA LYS A 2 10.62 10.54 21.01
C LYS A 2 9.28 10.59 20.27
N SER A 3 8.92 9.50 19.62
CA SER A 3 7.73 9.33 18.77
C SER A 3 6.88 8.14 19.24
N PRO A 4 5.65 7.95 18.77
CA PRO A 4 4.93 6.71 18.94
C PRO A 4 5.73 5.50 18.44
N ILE A 5 5.47 4.32 18.97
CA ILE A 5 6.18 3.06 18.63
C ILE A 5 5.21 2.10 17.96
N ALA A 6 5.56 1.59 16.80
CA ALA A 6 4.95 0.41 16.22
C ALA A 6 5.61 -0.84 16.79
N VAL A 7 4.80 -1.76 17.30
CA VAL A 7 5.19 -3.09 17.75
C VAL A 7 4.74 -4.05 16.66
N ARG A 8 5.70 -4.52 15.86
CA ARG A 8 5.44 -5.33 14.65
C ARG A 8 5.88 -6.76 14.86
N SER A 9 5.18 -7.68 14.24
CA SER A 9 5.65 -9.04 14.03
C SER A 9 6.86 -9.06 13.09
N SER A 10 7.71 -10.04 13.30
CA SER A 10 8.76 -10.46 12.38
C SER A 10 8.89 -11.97 12.55
N SER A 11 8.18 -12.71 11.74
CA SER A 11 8.07 -14.15 11.91
C SER A 11 8.72 -14.91 10.76
N LEU A 12 9.11 -16.16 11.04
CA LEU A 12 9.74 -17.01 10.02
C LEU A 12 8.80 -17.28 8.84
N LEU A 13 7.51 -17.43 9.10
CA LEU A 13 6.51 -17.70 8.06
C LEU A 13 6.07 -16.45 7.31
N GLU A 14 6.16 -15.26 7.92
CA GLU A 14 5.77 -13.99 7.31
C GLU A 14 6.61 -13.67 6.06
N ASP A 15 7.90 -14.01 6.10
CA ASP A 15 8.87 -13.84 5.00
C ASP A 15 9.12 -15.17 4.24
N SER A 16 8.22 -16.12 4.33
CA SER A 16 8.33 -17.42 3.68
C SER A 16 8.35 -17.28 2.15
N HIS A 17 9.29 -17.96 1.50
CA HIS A 17 9.45 -17.93 0.04
C HIS A 17 8.30 -18.59 -0.74
N TYR A 18 7.50 -19.44 -0.09
CA TYR A 18 6.47 -20.22 -0.77
C TYR A 18 5.06 -19.67 -0.62
N GLN A 19 4.76 -19.05 0.52
CA GLN A 19 3.42 -18.53 0.82
C GLN A 19 3.57 -17.35 1.79
N PRO A 20 3.48 -16.09 1.31
CA PRO A 20 3.67 -14.92 2.16
C PRO A 20 2.55 -14.77 3.19
N PHE A 21 2.93 -14.56 4.44
CA PHE A 21 2.05 -14.37 5.59
C PHE A 21 1.80 -12.88 5.91
N ALA A 22 2.02 -12.01 4.96
CA ALA A 22 1.92 -10.56 5.19
C ALA A 22 0.53 -10.16 5.70
N GLY A 23 0.50 -9.41 6.81
CA GLY A 23 -0.73 -8.84 7.37
C GLY A 23 -1.60 -9.80 8.19
N ILE A 24 -1.13 -11.02 8.48
CA ILE A 24 -1.88 -12.00 9.29
C ILE A 24 -1.67 -11.79 10.79
N TYR A 25 -0.47 -11.35 11.18
CA TYR A 25 -0.18 -11.03 12.56
C TYR A 25 -0.45 -9.56 12.87
N SER A 26 -0.81 -9.30 14.12
CA SER A 26 -1.18 -7.96 14.57
C SER A 26 0.02 -7.02 14.67
N THR A 27 -0.20 -5.75 14.33
CA THR A 27 0.74 -4.65 14.55
C THR A 27 0.08 -3.61 15.44
N TYR A 28 0.68 -3.34 16.59
CA TYR A 28 0.16 -2.35 17.55
C TYR A 28 0.95 -1.06 17.46
N MET A 29 0.26 0.07 17.35
CA MET A 29 0.87 1.40 17.42
C MET A 29 0.63 1.99 18.81
N VAL A 30 1.69 2.14 19.59
CA VAL A 30 1.66 2.65 20.95
C VAL A 30 1.99 4.14 20.92
N PRO A 31 1.07 5.05 21.32
CA PRO A 31 1.37 6.47 21.43
C PRO A 31 2.44 6.71 22.49
N LYS A 32 3.18 7.81 22.35
CA LYS A 32 4.12 8.21 23.38
C LYS A 32 3.35 8.66 24.61
N LEU A 33 3.52 7.95 25.72
CA LEU A 33 3.02 8.31 27.04
C LEU A 33 4.10 9.07 27.82
N GLU A 34 3.69 10.03 28.64
CA GLU A 34 4.62 10.82 29.44
C GLU A 34 5.13 10.03 30.66
N ASP A 35 4.23 9.26 31.31
CA ASP A 35 4.64 8.39 32.38
C ASP A 35 5.42 7.18 31.88
N LYS A 36 6.58 6.97 32.47
CA LYS A 36 7.50 5.90 32.08
C LYS A 36 6.96 4.50 32.38
N TYR A 37 6.22 4.36 33.48
CA TYR A 37 5.69 3.06 33.88
C TYR A 37 4.47 2.68 33.04
N ASP A 38 3.62 3.65 32.71
CA ASP A 38 2.51 3.46 31.78
C ASP A 38 3.01 3.12 30.38
N MET A 39 4.05 3.81 29.89
CA MET A 39 4.69 3.49 28.62
C MET A 39 5.24 2.06 28.61
N LEU A 40 5.95 1.65 29.68
CA LEU A 40 6.51 0.30 29.78
C LEU A 40 5.40 -0.77 29.84
N ARG A 41 4.34 -0.52 30.60
CA ARG A 41 3.18 -1.41 30.70
C ARG A 41 2.52 -1.60 29.35
N THR A 42 2.14 -0.51 28.68
CA THR A 42 1.46 -0.54 27.39
C THR A 42 2.32 -1.21 26.31
N LEU A 43 3.62 -0.90 26.28
CA LEU A 43 4.56 -1.54 25.36
C LEU A 43 4.67 -3.06 25.63
N SER A 44 4.75 -3.47 26.93
CA SER A 44 4.80 -4.88 27.29
C SER A 44 3.53 -5.63 26.90
N ASP A 45 2.37 -4.99 27.04
CA ASP A 45 1.09 -5.59 26.69
C ASP A 45 0.95 -5.70 25.16
N ALA A 46 1.42 -4.70 24.39
CA ALA A 46 1.50 -4.77 22.93
C ALA A 46 2.43 -5.92 22.46
N ILE A 47 3.60 -6.07 23.08
CA ILE A 47 4.53 -7.17 22.78
C ILE A 47 3.86 -8.53 23.02
N LYS A 48 3.20 -8.71 24.17
CA LYS A 48 2.48 -9.96 24.48
C LYS A 48 1.36 -10.22 23.48
N ALA A 49 0.64 -9.17 23.06
CA ALA A 49 -0.46 -9.27 22.10
C ALA A 49 0.04 -9.68 20.71
N VAL A 50 1.22 -9.18 20.26
CA VAL A 50 1.83 -9.66 19.03
C VAL A 50 2.19 -11.14 19.12
N TYR A 51 2.81 -11.60 20.21
CA TYR A 51 3.07 -13.03 20.40
C TYR A 51 1.77 -13.85 20.44
N ALA A 52 0.72 -13.34 21.07
CA ALA A 52 -0.58 -14.01 21.14
C ALA A 52 -1.28 -14.09 19.77
N SER A 53 -0.99 -13.16 18.84
CA SER A 53 -1.63 -13.12 17.53
C SER A 53 -1.34 -14.35 16.66
N VAL A 54 -0.25 -15.08 16.93
CA VAL A 54 0.04 -16.39 16.32
C VAL A 54 -1.12 -17.38 16.56
N PHE A 55 -1.80 -17.28 17.69
CA PHE A 55 -2.88 -18.18 18.10
C PHE A 55 -4.29 -17.65 17.78
N TYR A 56 -4.39 -16.50 17.14
CA TYR A 56 -5.69 -15.94 16.75
C TYR A 56 -6.37 -16.79 15.67
N ARG A 57 -7.68 -16.61 15.54
CA ARG A 57 -8.50 -17.41 14.62
C ARG A 57 -8.01 -17.33 13.18
N ASP A 58 -7.69 -16.13 12.73
CA ASP A 58 -7.30 -15.88 11.34
C ASP A 58 -5.92 -16.48 11.04
N SER A 59 -4.97 -16.34 11.97
CA SER A 59 -3.65 -16.98 11.89
C SER A 59 -3.75 -18.50 11.82
N LYS A 60 -4.57 -19.10 12.70
CA LYS A 60 -4.83 -20.56 12.70
C LYS A 60 -5.51 -21.03 11.41
N ALA A 61 -6.51 -20.30 10.94
CA ALA A 61 -7.21 -20.63 9.71
C ALA A 61 -6.26 -20.63 8.51
N TYR A 62 -5.40 -19.63 8.43
CA TYR A 62 -4.40 -19.53 7.37
C TYR A 62 -3.36 -20.67 7.46
N MET A 63 -2.81 -20.94 8.64
CA MET A 63 -1.86 -22.06 8.82
C MET A 63 -2.49 -23.39 8.44
N THR A 64 -3.76 -23.61 8.74
CA THR A 64 -4.48 -24.83 8.33
C THR A 64 -4.63 -24.91 6.81
N ALA A 65 -4.92 -23.80 6.16
CA ALA A 65 -5.11 -23.73 4.71
C ALA A 65 -3.78 -23.89 3.93
N THR A 66 -2.65 -23.53 4.53
CA THR A 66 -1.32 -23.49 3.88
C THR A 66 -0.41 -24.65 4.25
N SER A 67 -0.88 -25.68 4.95
CA SER A 67 -0.09 -26.81 5.44
C SER A 67 1.09 -26.45 6.35
N ASN A 68 1.16 -25.21 6.83
CA ASN A 68 2.17 -24.78 7.79
C ASN A 68 1.80 -25.20 9.20
N LEU A 69 2.79 -25.62 9.98
CA LEU A 69 2.57 -26.04 11.36
C LEU A 69 2.89 -24.92 12.33
N ILE A 70 2.00 -24.68 13.28
CA ILE A 70 2.18 -23.67 14.36
C ILE A 70 3.50 -23.85 15.11
N ASP A 71 3.93 -25.10 15.28
CA ASP A 71 5.18 -25.45 15.99
C ASP A 71 6.45 -25.04 15.23
N GLN A 72 6.31 -24.74 13.92
CA GLN A 72 7.42 -24.24 13.09
C GLN A 72 7.53 -22.73 13.12
N GLU A 73 6.51 -22.03 13.56
CA GLU A 73 6.52 -20.58 13.66
C GLU A 73 7.48 -20.08 14.74
N LYS A 74 8.30 -19.11 14.38
CA LYS A 74 9.20 -18.43 15.29
C LYS A 74 9.01 -16.93 15.15
N MET A 75 8.35 -16.35 16.14
CA MET A 75 8.03 -14.93 16.20
C MET A 75 9.15 -14.15 16.86
N ALA A 76 9.68 -13.16 16.15
CA ALA A 76 10.41 -12.04 16.72
C ALA A 76 9.54 -10.78 16.69
N ILE A 77 9.97 -9.74 17.39
CA ILE A 77 9.25 -8.46 17.45
C ILE A 77 10.17 -7.33 17.08
N VAL A 78 9.74 -6.49 16.17
CA VAL A 78 10.40 -5.25 15.79
C VAL A 78 9.70 -4.08 16.48
N LEU A 79 10.48 -3.28 17.23
CA LEU A 79 10.06 -2.00 17.78
C LEU A 79 10.55 -0.89 16.87
N GLN A 80 9.64 -0.20 16.20
CA GLN A 80 9.96 0.82 15.20
C GLN A 80 9.27 2.14 15.56
N GLU A 81 10.00 3.25 15.49
CA GLU A 81 9.35 4.57 15.64
C GLU A 81 8.36 4.82 14.49
N VAL A 82 7.14 5.23 14.82
CA VAL A 82 6.14 5.58 13.81
C VAL A 82 6.52 6.91 13.19
N VAL A 83 6.57 6.93 11.88
CA VAL A 83 6.80 8.15 11.10
C VAL A 83 5.53 8.96 11.00
N GLY A 84 5.61 10.27 11.19
CA GLY A 84 4.47 11.16 11.07
C GLY A 84 4.73 12.53 11.67
N ASN A 85 3.75 13.40 11.51
CA ASN A 85 3.67 14.70 12.15
C ASN A 85 2.52 14.72 13.16
N ARG A 86 2.68 15.50 14.22
CA ARG A 86 1.62 15.70 15.21
C ARG A 86 0.69 16.83 14.78
N TYR A 87 -0.60 16.51 14.71
CA TYR A 87 -1.69 17.46 14.45
C TYR A 87 -2.66 17.43 15.66
N ASN A 88 -2.42 18.27 16.65
CA ASN A 88 -3.14 18.25 17.93
C ASN A 88 -3.05 16.86 18.60
N ASP A 89 -4.17 16.13 18.65
CA ASP A 89 -4.27 14.79 19.22
C ASP A 89 -4.14 13.67 18.20
N ARG A 90 -3.69 13.98 16.99
CA ARG A 90 -3.53 13.04 15.88
C ARG A 90 -2.07 12.94 15.46
N PHE A 91 -1.67 11.77 14.99
CA PHE A 91 -0.32 11.58 14.46
C PHE A 91 -0.36 10.73 13.20
N TYR A 92 0.17 11.25 12.10
CA TYR A 92 0.21 10.55 10.82
C TYR A 92 1.23 11.20 9.86
N PRO A 93 1.80 10.43 8.90
CA PRO A 93 2.67 10.96 7.86
C PRO A 93 1.88 11.67 6.75
N THR A 94 2.55 12.52 5.99
CA THR A 94 1.96 13.17 4.81
C THR A 94 1.64 12.13 3.73
N ILE A 95 2.54 11.17 3.51
CA ILE A 95 2.38 10.08 2.55
C ILE A 95 2.84 8.79 3.22
N SER A 96 2.10 7.71 3.04
CA SER A 96 2.58 6.33 3.20
C SER A 96 2.47 5.61 1.88
N GLY A 97 3.32 4.63 1.65
CA GLY A 97 3.30 3.89 0.40
C GLY A 97 3.87 2.50 0.51
N VAL A 98 3.47 1.69 -0.46
CA VAL A 98 4.06 0.40 -0.79
C VAL A 98 4.51 0.48 -2.24
N ALA A 99 5.74 0.09 -2.53
CA ALA A 99 6.23 0.04 -3.89
C ALA A 99 6.90 -1.31 -4.18
N ARG A 100 6.83 -1.74 -5.43
CA ARG A 100 7.39 -3.00 -5.92
C ARG A 100 8.26 -2.74 -7.13
N SER A 101 9.37 -3.44 -7.24
CA SER A 101 10.22 -3.38 -8.43
C SER A 101 9.60 -4.11 -9.63
N LEU A 102 8.61 -4.99 -9.40
CA LEU A 102 7.88 -5.70 -10.43
C LEU A 102 6.43 -5.21 -10.51
N ASN A 103 6.03 -4.68 -11.68
CA ASN A 103 4.66 -4.30 -11.97
C ASN A 103 3.95 -5.47 -12.67
N PHE A 104 3.07 -6.17 -11.93
CA PHE A 104 2.30 -7.30 -12.49
C PHE A 104 1.21 -6.87 -13.49
N TYR A 105 0.80 -5.60 -13.46
CA TYR A 105 -0.30 -5.08 -14.28
C TYR A 105 0.10 -3.74 -14.94
N PRO A 106 1.07 -3.75 -15.86
CA PRO A 106 1.48 -2.53 -16.55
C PRO A 106 0.34 -1.97 -17.40
N ILE A 107 0.23 -0.65 -17.49
CA ILE A 107 -0.79 0.06 -18.26
C ILE A 107 -0.14 0.96 -19.33
N GLY A 108 -0.78 1.04 -20.48
CA GLY A 108 -0.30 1.87 -21.58
C GLY A 108 1.08 1.44 -22.08
N ASN A 109 2.08 2.28 -21.89
CA ASN A 109 3.48 2.05 -22.28
C ASN A 109 4.38 1.60 -21.12
N GLU A 110 3.81 1.33 -19.95
CA GLU A 110 4.55 0.76 -18.82
C GLU A 110 5.01 -0.66 -19.14
N LYS A 111 6.11 -1.07 -18.52
CA LYS A 111 6.61 -2.43 -18.52
C LYS A 111 6.64 -3.02 -17.13
N ALA A 112 6.80 -4.34 -17.03
CA ALA A 112 6.88 -5.02 -15.74
C ALA A 112 8.07 -4.51 -14.89
N GLU A 113 9.21 -4.25 -15.51
CA GLU A 113 10.44 -3.74 -14.88
C GLU A 113 10.37 -2.26 -14.44
N ASP A 114 9.34 -1.51 -14.85
CA ASP A 114 9.20 -0.09 -14.46
C ASP A 114 8.73 0.09 -13.02
N GLY A 115 8.39 -1.01 -12.35
CA GLY A 115 7.90 -0.99 -10.99
C GLY A 115 6.51 -0.36 -10.83
N ILE A 116 6.01 -0.40 -9.62
CA ILE A 116 4.70 0.13 -9.26
C ILE A 116 4.69 0.64 -7.83
N ALA A 117 4.02 1.74 -7.57
CA ALA A 117 3.81 2.29 -6.23
C ALA A 117 2.33 2.58 -5.98
N ASN A 118 1.90 2.30 -4.76
CA ASN A 118 0.61 2.68 -4.23
C ASN A 118 0.83 3.63 -3.05
N ILE A 119 0.28 4.83 -3.12
CA ILE A 119 0.46 5.85 -2.09
C ILE A 119 -0.87 6.33 -1.53
N ALA A 120 -0.86 6.75 -0.27
CA ALA A 120 -2.01 7.27 0.45
C ALA A 120 -1.59 8.31 1.48
N LEU A 121 -2.51 9.19 1.85
CA LEU A 121 -2.40 10.05 3.02
C LEU A 121 -2.62 9.21 4.28
N GLY A 122 -1.84 9.49 5.33
CA GLY A 122 -2.00 8.88 6.64
C GLY A 122 -1.18 7.62 6.85
N LEU A 123 -1.52 6.83 7.84
CA LEU A 123 -0.79 5.62 8.22
C LEU A 123 -0.89 4.52 7.17
N GLY A 124 0.22 3.81 6.92
CA GLY A 124 0.34 2.76 5.92
C GLY A 124 -0.63 1.58 6.11
N LYS A 125 -1.13 1.34 7.32
CA LYS A 125 -2.18 0.36 7.58
C LYS A 125 -3.42 0.56 6.69
N TYR A 126 -3.72 1.81 6.30
CA TYR A 126 -4.82 2.09 5.37
C TYR A 126 -4.63 1.39 4.00
N ILE A 127 -3.39 1.29 3.54
CA ILE A 127 -3.04 0.60 2.27
C ILE A 127 -3.19 -0.91 2.45
N VAL A 128 -2.65 -1.44 3.56
CA VAL A 128 -2.70 -2.88 3.88
C VAL A 128 -4.15 -3.37 4.03
N ASP A 129 -5.02 -2.56 4.63
CA ASP A 129 -6.46 -2.87 4.80
C ASP A 129 -7.27 -2.70 3.49
N GLY A 130 -6.61 -2.49 2.35
CA GLY A 130 -7.28 -2.36 1.04
C GLY A 130 -7.98 -1.02 0.82
N GLY A 131 -7.54 0.04 1.48
CA GLY A 131 -8.04 1.39 1.25
C GLY A 131 -7.75 1.91 -0.16
N GLN A 132 -8.48 2.93 -0.59
CA GLN A 132 -8.23 3.60 -1.87
C GLN A 132 -6.86 4.27 -1.86
N THR A 133 -6.00 3.89 -2.79
CA THR A 133 -4.65 4.42 -2.98
C THR A 133 -4.51 5.06 -4.35
N LEU A 134 -3.58 5.98 -4.51
CA LEU A 134 -3.16 6.39 -5.84
C LEU A 134 -2.07 5.44 -6.33
N ARG A 135 -2.27 4.88 -7.53
CA ARG A 135 -1.34 3.96 -8.18
C ARG A 135 -0.57 4.68 -9.28
N PHE A 136 0.75 4.53 -9.32
CA PHE A 136 1.60 5.03 -10.40
C PHE A 136 2.85 4.17 -10.57
N SER A 137 3.45 4.17 -11.77
CA SER A 137 4.79 3.63 -11.98
C SER A 137 5.84 4.71 -11.69
N PRO A 138 6.93 4.42 -10.93
CA PRO A 138 8.00 5.38 -10.66
C PRO A 138 8.65 5.93 -11.94
N ARG A 139 8.78 5.13 -12.99
CA ARG A 139 9.32 5.58 -14.30
C ARG A 139 8.31 6.35 -15.15
N HIS A 140 7.02 6.25 -14.82
CA HIS A 140 5.95 6.92 -15.54
C HIS A 140 5.00 7.68 -14.58
N PRO A 141 5.50 8.61 -13.74
CA PRO A 141 4.72 9.25 -12.68
C PRO A 141 3.56 10.11 -13.16
N HIS A 142 3.53 10.44 -14.45
CA HIS A 142 2.44 11.20 -15.09
C HIS A 142 1.28 10.30 -15.54
N ASN A 143 1.49 8.98 -15.65
CA ASN A 143 0.49 8.02 -16.11
C ASN A 143 -0.37 7.55 -14.93
N ILE A 144 -1.30 8.37 -14.48
CA ILE A 144 -2.16 8.07 -13.33
C ILE A 144 -3.57 7.78 -13.82
N LEU A 145 -3.97 6.49 -13.80
CA LEU A 145 -5.27 6.06 -14.27
C LEU A 145 -6.42 6.76 -13.54
N GLN A 146 -6.33 6.91 -12.21
CA GLN A 146 -7.36 7.59 -11.42
C GLN A 146 -7.53 9.07 -11.78
N MET A 147 -6.54 9.69 -12.43
CA MET A 147 -6.58 11.08 -12.85
C MET A 147 -6.87 11.23 -14.37
N SER A 148 -7.11 10.12 -15.09
CA SER A 148 -7.33 10.14 -16.55
C SER A 148 -8.60 10.86 -16.98
N THR A 149 -9.62 10.86 -16.13
CA THR A 149 -10.86 11.63 -16.33
C THR A 149 -11.30 12.28 -15.02
N MET A 150 -12.06 13.37 -15.14
CA MET A 150 -12.62 14.05 -13.96
C MET A 150 -13.51 13.11 -13.13
N ASP A 151 -14.31 12.28 -13.78
CA ASP A 151 -15.23 11.35 -13.12
C ASP A 151 -14.45 10.28 -12.31
N PHE A 152 -13.36 9.73 -12.86
CA PHE A 152 -12.46 8.85 -12.10
C PHE A 152 -11.81 9.57 -10.93
N ALA A 153 -11.28 10.76 -11.13
CA ALA A 153 -10.65 11.54 -10.07
C ALA A 153 -11.61 11.82 -8.90
N LEU A 154 -12.89 12.06 -9.18
CA LEU A 154 -13.90 12.31 -8.18
C LEU A 154 -14.36 11.04 -7.43
N ARG A 155 -14.28 9.85 -8.04
CA ARG A 155 -14.78 8.59 -7.47
C ARG A 155 -13.69 7.69 -6.91
N GLU A 156 -12.54 7.62 -7.59
CA GLU A 156 -11.52 6.59 -7.33
C GLU A 156 -10.33 7.12 -6.52
N THR A 157 -10.35 8.39 -6.09
CA THR A 157 -9.30 8.92 -5.21
C THR A 157 -9.67 8.74 -3.74
N GLN A 158 -8.65 8.67 -2.90
CA GLN A 158 -8.79 8.48 -1.46
C GLN A 158 -9.66 9.55 -0.81
N THR A 159 -10.62 9.13 0.03
CA THR A 159 -11.53 10.01 0.77
C THR A 159 -11.39 9.89 2.29
N ARG A 160 -10.76 8.84 2.77
CA ARG A 160 -10.53 8.55 4.19
C ARG A 160 -9.09 8.15 4.43
N PHE A 161 -8.60 8.32 5.66
CA PHE A 161 -7.26 7.91 6.05
C PHE A 161 -7.23 7.47 7.51
N TYR A 162 -6.13 6.83 7.91
CA TYR A 162 -5.88 6.48 9.31
C TYR A 162 -4.87 7.42 9.93
N ALA A 163 -5.16 7.82 11.18
CA ALA A 163 -4.26 8.54 12.07
C ALA A 163 -4.20 7.82 13.41
N LEU A 164 -3.07 7.92 14.10
CA LEU A 164 -2.94 7.45 15.47
C LEU A 164 -3.58 8.47 16.42
N ASP A 165 -4.42 8.02 17.35
CA ASP A 165 -4.93 8.82 18.45
C ASP A 165 -3.83 8.99 19.51
N LEU A 166 -3.49 10.24 19.83
CA LEU A 166 -2.51 10.58 20.85
C LEU A 166 -3.13 10.87 22.22
N LYS A 167 -4.44 10.73 22.36
CA LYS A 167 -5.07 10.82 23.67
C LYS A 167 -4.54 9.72 24.59
N ASN A 168 -4.49 10.02 25.88
CA ASN A 168 -3.96 9.07 26.85
C ASN A 168 -4.76 7.77 26.86
N LEU A 169 -4.13 6.68 26.42
CA LEU A 169 -4.74 5.36 26.29
C LEU A 169 -4.12 4.31 27.24
N ALA A 170 -3.35 4.76 28.24
CA ALA A 170 -2.62 3.87 29.15
C ALA A 170 -3.52 2.79 29.80
N ASP A 171 -4.79 3.11 30.05
CA ASP A 171 -5.75 2.19 30.68
C ASP A 171 -6.71 1.50 29.68
N GLN A 172 -6.50 1.69 28.37
CA GLN A 172 -7.44 1.23 27.33
C GLN A 172 -6.79 0.28 26.30
N PHE A 173 -5.67 -0.38 26.64
CA PHE A 173 -5.07 -1.34 25.74
C PHE A 173 -6.07 -2.45 25.39
N SER A 174 -6.24 -2.72 24.10
CA SER A 174 -7.08 -3.77 23.54
C SER A 174 -6.26 -4.71 22.67
N VAL A 175 -6.70 -5.96 22.57
CA VAL A 175 -6.15 -6.94 21.62
C VAL A 175 -6.54 -6.65 20.16
N ASP A 176 -7.51 -5.75 19.93
CA ASP A 176 -7.79 -5.21 18.61
C ASP A 176 -6.69 -4.22 18.24
N ASP A 177 -5.93 -4.50 17.19
CA ASP A 177 -4.80 -3.68 16.76
C ASP A 177 -5.21 -2.33 16.16
N SER A 178 -6.51 -2.12 15.96
CA SER A 178 -7.10 -0.87 15.50
C SER A 178 -7.62 0.03 16.62
N PHE A 179 -7.51 -0.40 17.89
CA PHE A 179 -8.15 0.25 19.05
C PHE A 179 -7.82 1.74 19.23
N ASN A 180 -6.64 2.17 18.77
CA ASN A 180 -6.16 3.56 18.85
C ASN A 180 -5.98 4.22 17.48
N LEU A 181 -6.58 3.65 16.44
CA LEU A 181 -6.59 4.21 15.12
C LEU A 181 -7.86 5.00 14.86
N LEU A 182 -7.70 6.24 14.44
CA LEU A 182 -8.79 7.10 13.99
C LEU A 182 -8.98 6.94 12.49
N ARG A 183 -10.19 6.58 12.06
CA ARG A 183 -10.58 6.60 10.66
C ARG A 183 -11.23 7.94 10.34
N LEU A 184 -10.47 8.81 9.68
CA LEU A 184 -10.79 10.21 9.45
C LEU A 184 -11.14 10.48 7.99
N ASN A 185 -11.78 11.62 7.73
CA ASN A 185 -12.10 12.12 6.38
C ASN A 185 -11.09 13.20 5.96
N LEU A 186 -11.04 13.52 4.65
CA LEU A 186 -10.16 14.59 4.14
C LEU A 186 -10.45 15.96 4.75
N LYS A 187 -11.67 16.23 5.23
CA LYS A 187 -11.99 17.46 5.96
C LYS A 187 -11.21 17.59 7.27
N ASP A 188 -10.91 16.48 7.93
CA ASP A 188 -10.08 16.46 9.13
C ASP A 188 -8.62 16.81 8.80
N ALA A 189 -8.08 16.25 7.72
CA ALA A 189 -6.74 16.57 7.22
C ALA A 189 -6.64 18.01 6.70
N ASP A 190 -7.73 18.54 6.12
CA ASP A 190 -7.82 19.94 5.72
C ASP A 190 -7.74 20.88 6.93
N ALA A 191 -8.47 20.57 8.00
CA ALA A 191 -8.42 21.30 9.25
C ALA A 191 -7.03 21.22 9.93
N ASP A 192 -6.33 20.09 9.77
CA ASP A 192 -4.95 19.90 10.24
C ASP A 192 -3.92 20.64 9.37
N GLY A 193 -4.30 21.14 8.19
CA GLY A 193 -3.41 21.83 7.23
C GLY A 193 -2.45 20.89 6.49
N SER A 194 -2.67 19.58 6.55
CA SER A 194 -1.76 18.56 5.99
C SER A 194 -1.91 18.33 4.48
N LEU A 195 -2.93 18.91 3.85
CA LEU A 195 -3.28 18.63 2.45
C LEU A 195 -2.50 19.47 1.42
N LYS A 196 -1.83 20.52 1.82
CA LYS A 196 -1.32 21.59 0.95
C LYS A 196 -0.55 21.10 -0.28
N PHE A 197 0.27 20.05 -0.14
CA PHE A 197 1.16 19.58 -1.21
C PHE A 197 0.70 18.30 -1.91
N ILE A 198 -0.43 17.71 -1.50
CA ILE A 198 -0.86 16.40 -1.97
C ILE A 198 -2.24 16.40 -2.64
N VAL A 199 -2.88 17.56 -2.74
CA VAL A 199 -4.23 17.68 -3.32
C VAL A 199 -4.25 18.52 -4.59
N SER A 200 -5.26 18.23 -5.42
CA SER A 200 -5.89 19.14 -6.36
C SER A 200 -7.24 19.58 -5.83
N THR A 201 -7.76 20.70 -6.33
CA THR A 201 -9.08 21.22 -5.94
C THR A 201 -10.05 21.19 -7.11
N TYR A 202 -11.17 20.50 -6.94
CA TYR A 202 -12.26 20.50 -7.90
C TYR A 202 -13.13 21.74 -7.72
N ASP A 203 -13.29 22.51 -8.78
CA ASP A 203 -14.16 23.65 -8.87
C ASP A 203 -15.51 23.20 -9.48
N PRO A 204 -16.62 23.21 -8.71
CA PRO A 204 -17.91 22.76 -9.21
C PRO A 204 -18.57 23.74 -10.20
N TYR A 205 -18.17 25.02 -10.21
CA TYR A 205 -18.73 26.00 -11.12
C TYR A 205 -18.14 25.87 -12.53
N ASP A 206 -16.82 25.79 -12.60
CA ASP A 206 -16.11 25.63 -13.87
C ASP A 206 -16.03 24.16 -14.31
N GLN A 207 -16.39 23.21 -13.44
CA GLN A 207 -16.28 21.78 -13.65
C GLN A 207 -14.85 21.35 -14.07
N VAL A 208 -13.85 21.89 -13.38
CA VAL A 208 -12.43 21.60 -13.63
C VAL A 208 -11.72 21.18 -12.33
N ILE A 209 -10.70 20.36 -12.47
CA ILE A 209 -9.77 20.06 -11.39
C ILE A 209 -8.55 20.96 -11.61
N ARG A 210 -8.23 21.78 -10.61
CA ARG A 210 -7.05 22.66 -10.58
C ARG A 210 -5.98 22.04 -9.70
N ASP A 211 -4.76 21.99 -10.20
CA ASP A 211 -3.63 21.50 -9.42
C ASP A 211 -3.35 22.41 -8.23
N GLY A 212 -3.19 21.76 -7.07
CA GLY A 212 -2.89 22.44 -5.82
C GLY A 212 -4.09 22.72 -4.92
N TYR A 213 -3.75 23.31 -3.77
CA TYR A 213 -4.71 23.63 -2.73
C TYR A 213 -5.27 25.06 -2.95
N TYR A 214 -6.57 25.15 -3.22
CA TYR A 214 -7.31 26.41 -3.29
C TYR A 214 -8.40 26.43 -2.22
N PRO A 215 -8.68 27.59 -1.58
CA PRO A 215 -9.80 27.75 -0.66
C PRO A 215 -11.14 27.43 -1.37
N GLY A 216 -12.02 26.74 -0.66
CA GLY A 216 -13.28 26.27 -1.27
C GLY A 216 -13.08 25.04 -2.15
N GLY A 217 -14.12 24.62 -2.89
CA GLY A 217 -14.07 23.43 -3.75
C GLY A 217 -13.85 22.12 -3.01
N ARG A 218 -13.96 21.00 -3.73
CA ARG A 218 -13.72 19.66 -3.18
C ARG A 218 -12.25 19.30 -3.33
N LYS A 219 -11.60 18.87 -2.24
CA LYS A 219 -10.21 18.39 -2.26
C LYS A 219 -10.16 16.96 -2.79
N ILE A 220 -9.20 16.72 -3.68
CA ILE A 220 -8.93 15.43 -4.32
C ILE A 220 -7.48 15.08 -4.02
N LEU A 221 -7.20 13.91 -3.44
CA LEU A 221 -5.85 13.42 -3.23
C LEU A 221 -5.26 12.95 -4.56
N SER A 222 -4.67 13.88 -5.28
CA SER A 222 -4.06 13.65 -6.60
C SER A 222 -2.55 13.42 -6.54
N PHE A 223 -1.90 13.87 -5.46
CA PHE A 223 -0.44 13.91 -5.31
C PHE A 223 0.30 14.59 -6.48
N VAL A 224 -0.42 15.38 -7.29
CA VAL A 224 0.11 16.00 -8.52
C VAL A 224 1.32 16.89 -8.24
N ASN A 225 1.31 17.64 -7.13
CA ASN A 225 2.44 18.49 -6.78
C ASN A 225 3.72 17.70 -6.46
N VAL A 226 3.56 16.44 -6.00
CA VAL A 226 4.69 15.54 -5.72
C VAL A 226 5.12 14.82 -6.98
N LEU A 227 4.16 14.30 -7.77
CA LEU A 227 4.45 13.43 -8.91
C LEU A 227 4.71 14.18 -10.24
N GLN A 228 4.14 15.37 -10.42
CA GLN A 228 4.26 16.14 -11.66
C GLN A 228 5.04 17.44 -11.49
N HIS A 229 4.90 18.11 -10.34
CA HIS A 229 5.60 19.37 -10.04
C HIS A 229 6.82 19.18 -9.14
N GLU A 230 7.15 17.93 -8.78
CA GLU A 230 8.38 17.54 -8.09
C GLU A 230 8.71 18.35 -6.84
N VAL A 231 7.68 18.78 -6.09
CA VAL A 231 7.87 19.44 -4.78
C VAL A 231 8.72 18.55 -3.85
N PHE A 232 8.63 17.26 -4.05
CA PHE A 232 9.51 16.23 -3.52
C PHE A 232 9.73 15.17 -4.59
N PRO A 233 10.98 14.76 -4.92
CA PRO A 233 11.30 13.83 -6.00
C PRO A 233 10.98 12.38 -5.62
N LEU A 234 9.69 12.09 -5.32
CA LEU A 234 9.27 10.79 -4.83
C LEU A 234 9.46 9.69 -5.90
N ALA A 235 9.12 9.99 -7.14
CA ALA A 235 9.20 9.01 -8.23
C ALA A 235 10.65 8.57 -8.47
N ASP A 236 11.59 9.52 -8.61
CA ASP A 236 13.01 9.23 -8.79
C ASP A 236 13.62 8.51 -7.58
N THR A 237 13.21 8.90 -6.36
CA THR A 237 13.66 8.25 -5.13
C THR A 237 13.21 6.79 -5.10
N LEU A 238 11.97 6.52 -5.48
CA LEU A 238 11.44 5.15 -5.53
C LEU A 238 12.10 4.32 -6.63
N ASP A 239 12.29 4.86 -7.84
CA ASP A 239 12.97 4.15 -8.94
C ASP A 239 14.38 3.72 -8.52
N GLN A 240 15.15 4.62 -7.91
CA GLN A 240 16.49 4.32 -7.43
C GLN A 240 16.50 3.27 -6.32
N ILE A 241 15.63 3.40 -5.31
CA ILE A 241 15.57 2.45 -4.18
C ILE A 241 15.15 1.06 -4.66
N LEU A 242 14.16 0.98 -5.55
CA LEU A 242 13.69 -0.29 -6.09
C LEU A 242 14.78 -0.97 -6.91
N HIS A 243 15.48 -0.22 -7.76
CA HIS A 243 16.57 -0.75 -8.58
C HIS A 243 17.74 -1.25 -7.73
N VAL A 244 18.25 -0.42 -6.82
CA VAL A 244 19.35 -0.82 -5.92
C VAL A 244 18.94 -1.99 -5.03
N GLY A 245 17.71 -1.98 -4.51
CA GLY A 245 17.23 -3.05 -3.64
C GLY A 245 17.06 -4.38 -4.39
N GLU A 246 16.60 -4.35 -5.65
CA GLU A 246 16.49 -5.54 -6.50
C GLU A 246 17.87 -6.10 -6.84
N ASP A 247 18.84 -5.24 -7.19
CA ASP A 247 20.22 -5.63 -7.46
C ASP A 247 20.88 -6.30 -6.24
N GLU A 248 20.74 -5.69 -5.05
CA GLU A 248 21.33 -6.20 -3.81
C GLU A 248 20.67 -7.50 -3.30
N MET A 249 19.36 -7.63 -3.51
CA MET A 249 18.62 -8.84 -3.10
C MET A 249 18.67 -9.96 -4.16
N GLY A 250 19.09 -9.65 -5.40
CA GLY A 250 19.14 -10.58 -6.53
C GLY A 250 17.77 -11.07 -6.99
N ARG A 251 16.71 -10.37 -6.64
CA ARG A 251 15.30 -10.67 -6.99
C ARG A 251 14.39 -9.46 -6.81
N PRO A 252 13.19 -9.45 -7.42
CA PRO A 252 12.22 -8.38 -7.23
C PRO A 252 11.90 -8.15 -5.75
N ILE A 253 11.72 -6.89 -5.40
CA ILE A 253 11.46 -6.45 -4.02
C ILE A 253 10.18 -5.66 -3.87
N GLU A 254 9.64 -5.69 -2.66
CA GLU A 254 8.62 -4.79 -2.17
C GLU A 254 9.18 -3.95 -1.03
N ILE A 255 8.86 -2.68 -1.01
CA ILE A 255 9.24 -1.76 0.07
C ILE A 255 7.99 -1.11 0.68
N GLU A 256 8.04 -0.91 2.00
CA GLU A 256 7.13 0.01 2.71
C GLU A 256 7.89 1.30 3.03
N PHE A 257 7.22 2.43 2.83
CA PHE A 257 7.83 3.73 3.08
C PHE A 257 6.83 4.75 3.61
N ALA A 258 7.36 5.83 4.18
CA ALA A 258 6.60 7.01 4.55
C ALA A 258 7.36 8.27 4.18
N VAL A 259 6.62 9.35 3.91
CA VAL A 259 7.18 10.68 3.64
C VAL A 259 6.51 11.71 4.52
N ASN A 260 7.33 12.51 5.21
CA ASN A 260 6.87 13.72 5.86
C ASN A 260 7.29 14.94 5.02
N ILE A 261 6.32 15.75 4.64
CA ILE A 261 6.56 17.04 4.01
C ILE A 261 6.23 18.12 5.04
N ASP A 262 7.17 19.03 5.29
CA ASP A 262 6.91 20.18 6.17
C ASP A 262 5.93 21.13 5.47
N PRO A 263 4.74 21.39 6.06
CA PRO A 263 3.76 22.29 5.45
C PRO A 263 4.27 23.74 5.26
N GLN A 264 5.25 24.15 6.04
CA GLN A 264 5.84 25.51 5.98
C GLN A 264 7.03 25.58 5.03
N ASN A 265 7.75 24.47 4.86
CA ASN A 265 8.93 24.40 4.01
C ASN A 265 9.03 23.07 3.28
N PRO A 266 8.42 22.92 2.09
CA PRO A 266 8.38 21.65 1.35
C PRO A 266 9.76 21.13 0.94
N GLY A 267 10.79 22.00 0.89
CA GLY A 267 12.18 21.59 0.67
C GLY A 267 12.79 20.74 1.80
N PHE A 268 12.11 20.64 2.95
CA PHE A 268 12.47 19.75 4.05
C PHE A 268 11.54 18.51 4.10
N ALA A 269 11.28 17.89 2.97
CA ALA A 269 10.63 16.59 2.96
C ALA A 269 11.66 15.50 3.33
N THR A 270 11.20 14.49 4.08
CA THR A 270 12.03 13.37 4.48
C THR A 270 11.35 12.06 4.07
N PHE A 271 12.08 11.24 3.32
CA PHE A 271 11.69 9.88 2.97
C PHE A 271 12.21 8.91 4.05
N TYR A 272 11.36 8.01 4.48
CA TYR A 272 11.67 6.95 5.44
C TYR A 272 11.39 5.60 4.80
N LEU A 273 12.44 4.82 4.58
CA LEU A 273 12.34 3.42 4.19
C LEU A 273 12.01 2.62 5.46
N LEU A 274 10.86 1.97 5.50
CA LEU A 274 10.34 1.29 6.70
C LEU A 274 10.61 -0.22 6.66
N GLN A 275 10.49 -0.83 5.50
CA GLN A 275 10.72 -2.25 5.30
C GLN A 275 11.15 -2.51 3.85
N VAL A 276 12.00 -3.52 3.66
CA VAL A 276 12.34 -4.10 2.36
C VAL A 276 12.16 -5.60 2.48
N ARG A 277 11.48 -6.20 1.52
CA ARG A 277 11.32 -7.66 1.47
C ARG A 277 11.37 -8.15 0.02
N PRO A 278 11.88 -9.36 -0.24
CA PRO A 278 11.79 -9.95 -1.56
C PRO A 278 10.32 -10.26 -1.91
N ILE A 279 9.97 -10.08 -3.18
CA ILE A 279 8.72 -10.61 -3.70
C ILE A 279 8.95 -12.08 -3.99
N VAL A 280 8.03 -12.91 -3.54
CA VAL A 280 7.99 -14.32 -3.93
C VAL A 280 7.47 -14.36 -5.35
N ASP A 281 8.38 -14.54 -6.29
CA ASP A 281 8.03 -14.77 -7.68
C ASP A 281 7.93 -16.28 -7.90
N ASN A 282 6.79 -16.75 -8.36
CA ASN A 282 6.61 -18.16 -8.76
C ASN A 282 7.38 -18.49 -10.06
N LYS A 283 8.41 -17.70 -10.39
CA LYS A 283 9.28 -17.91 -11.56
C LYS A 283 10.02 -19.27 -11.57
N GLU A 284 10.19 -19.91 -10.41
CA GLU A 284 10.81 -21.24 -10.37
C GLU A 284 10.05 -22.30 -11.20
N VAL A 285 8.85 -21.97 -11.68
CA VAL A 285 8.04 -22.83 -12.55
C VAL A 285 8.05 -22.37 -14.03
N MET A 286 8.70 -21.24 -14.35
CA MET A 286 8.71 -20.64 -15.70
C MET A 286 10.10 -20.62 -16.35
N GLU A 287 10.91 -21.65 -16.17
CA GLU A 287 12.09 -21.86 -17.02
C GLU A 287 11.74 -22.39 -18.43
N GLU A 288 10.47 -22.66 -18.71
CA GLU A 288 10.04 -23.04 -20.04
C GLU A 288 9.82 -21.80 -20.91
N ASP A 289 10.60 -21.71 -21.95
CA ASP A 289 10.43 -20.69 -22.99
C ASP A 289 9.11 -20.93 -23.73
N LEU A 290 8.07 -20.16 -23.38
CA LEU A 290 6.74 -20.26 -24.01
C LEU A 290 6.76 -20.02 -25.52
N THR A 291 7.86 -19.50 -26.08
CA THR A 291 8.04 -19.38 -27.55
C THR A 291 8.25 -20.73 -28.23
N LEU A 292 8.57 -21.78 -27.45
CA LEU A 292 8.76 -23.16 -27.94
C LEU A 292 7.48 -24.00 -27.90
N VAL A 293 6.36 -23.48 -27.37
CA VAL A 293 5.08 -24.21 -27.35
C VAL A 293 4.52 -24.27 -28.77
N GLU A 294 4.36 -25.46 -29.34
CA GLU A 294 3.81 -25.64 -30.67
C GLU A 294 2.36 -25.14 -30.73
N GLN A 295 1.98 -24.48 -31.81
CA GLN A 295 0.62 -23.90 -31.98
C GLN A 295 -0.48 -24.95 -31.92
N GLU A 296 -0.16 -26.22 -32.23
CA GLU A 296 -1.12 -27.32 -32.18
C GLU A 296 -1.56 -27.69 -30.76
N ASP A 297 -0.74 -27.34 -29.73
CA ASP A 297 -1.03 -27.62 -28.33
C ASP A 297 -1.68 -26.43 -27.59
N THR A 298 -1.96 -25.34 -28.30
CA THR A 298 -2.51 -24.13 -27.70
C THR A 298 -3.99 -23.91 -28.02
N ILE A 299 -4.80 -23.67 -27.00
CA ILE A 299 -6.23 -23.32 -27.18
C ILE A 299 -6.37 -21.82 -27.47
N LEU A 300 -5.60 -20.98 -26.77
CA LEU A 300 -5.61 -19.52 -26.89
C LEU A 300 -4.23 -18.96 -26.58
N THR A 301 -3.79 -17.99 -27.35
CA THR A 301 -2.54 -17.24 -27.09
C THR A 301 -2.80 -15.74 -27.06
N SER A 302 -2.08 -15.02 -26.22
CA SER A 302 -2.09 -13.56 -26.18
C SER A 302 -0.69 -13.06 -25.93
N THR A 303 -0.33 -11.96 -26.60
CA THR A 303 0.94 -11.25 -26.38
C THR A 303 0.85 -10.22 -25.26
N SER A 304 -0.34 -9.99 -24.71
CA SER A 304 -0.58 -9.08 -23.59
C SER A 304 -1.57 -9.75 -22.63
N VAL A 305 -1.13 -10.02 -21.40
CA VAL A 305 -1.92 -10.67 -20.38
C VAL A 305 -1.84 -9.87 -19.08
N LEU A 306 -2.90 -9.99 -18.26
CA LEU A 306 -2.88 -9.53 -16.87
C LEU A 306 -2.57 -10.73 -15.98
N GLY A 307 -1.62 -10.53 -15.05
CA GLY A 307 -1.19 -11.58 -14.15
C GLY A 307 0.07 -12.29 -14.61
N HIS A 308 0.62 -13.11 -13.72
CA HIS A 308 1.87 -13.82 -13.90
C HIS A 308 1.80 -15.16 -13.18
N GLY A 309 2.21 -16.23 -13.83
CA GLY A 309 2.26 -17.56 -13.24
C GLY A 309 1.57 -18.64 -14.10
N ILE A 310 1.59 -19.87 -13.58
CA ILE A 310 0.95 -21.05 -14.17
C ILE A 310 -0.26 -21.43 -13.32
N VAL A 311 -1.39 -21.66 -13.96
CA VAL A 311 -2.61 -22.16 -13.34
C VAL A 311 -2.92 -23.52 -13.95
N THR A 312 -2.90 -24.58 -13.15
CA THR A 312 -3.05 -25.97 -13.61
C THR A 312 -4.47 -26.53 -13.53
N ASP A 313 -5.34 -25.92 -12.71
CA ASP A 313 -6.69 -26.47 -12.43
C ASP A 313 -7.80 -25.68 -13.14
N VAL A 314 -7.54 -25.21 -14.37
CA VAL A 314 -8.52 -24.48 -15.16
C VAL A 314 -9.55 -25.46 -15.71
N GLN A 315 -10.83 -25.30 -15.32
CA GLN A 315 -11.95 -26.11 -15.81
C GLN A 315 -12.71 -25.42 -16.92
N ASP A 316 -12.88 -24.11 -16.84
CA ASP A 316 -13.63 -23.29 -17.79
C ASP A 316 -12.80 -22.11 -18.26
N ILE A 317 -12.86 -21.80 -19.56
CA ILE A 317 -12.23 -20.65 -20.18
C ILE A 317 -13.30 -19.78 -20.82
N ILE A 318 -13.48 -18.56 -20.28
CA ILE A 318 -14.38 -17.57 -20.86
C ILE A 318 -13.54 -16.52 -21.60
N TYR A 319 -13.80 -16.34 -22.89
CA TYR A 319 -13.09 -15.34 -23.67
C TYR A 319 -14.01 -14.51 -24.57
N VAL A 320 -13.66 -13.26 -24.77
CA VAL A 320 -14.40 -12.36 -25.68
C VAL A 320 -13.78 -12.45 -27.07
N LYS A 321 -14.60 -12.87 -28.05
CA LYS A 321 -14.18 -12.87 -29.46
C LYS A 321 -13.91 -11.44 -29.93
N THR A 322 -12.68 -11.13 -30.29
CA THR A 322 -12.25 -9.78 -30.69
C THR A 322 -13.10 -9.17 -31.81
N GLY A 323 -13.54 -9.96 -32.77
CA GLY A 323 -14.42 -9.51 -33.87
C GLY A 323 -15.87 -9.24 -33.46
N ALA A 324 -16.29 -9.69 -32.26
CA ALA A 324 -17.66 -9.48 -31.75
C ALA A 324 -17.68 -8.44 -30.58
N PHE A 325 -16.51 -7.98 -30.15
CA PHE A 325 -16.42 -7.04 -29.04
C PHE A 325 -17.03 -5.68 -29.38
N CYS A 326 -17.95 -5.22 -28.54
CA CYS A 326 -18.53 -3.89 -28.61
C CYS A 326 -18.49 -3.25 -27.22
N SER A 327 -17.76 -2.13 -27.09
CA SER A 327 -17.56 -1.45 -25.81
C SER A 327 -18.87 -0.98 -25.15
N SER A 328 -19.91 -0.71 -25.94
CA SER A 328 -21.24 -0.33 -25.42
C SER A 328 -21.95 -1.46 -24.68
N ASN A 329 -21.59 -2.72 -24.92
CA ASN A 329 -22.22 -3.89 -24.32
C ASN A 329 -21.43 -4.47 -23.14
N ASN A 330 -20.29 -3.85 -22.79
CA ASN A 330 -19.37 -4.36 -21.76
C ASN A 330 -20.05 -4.54 -20.40
N GLN A 331 -20.95 -3.61 -20.06
CA GLN A 331 -21.64 -3.64 -18.77
C GLN A 331 -22.67 -4.75 -18.66
N SER A 332 -23.33 -5.13 -19.76
CA SER A 332 -24.24 -6.28 -19.79
C SER A 332 -23.48 -7.61 -19.81
N ILE A 333 -22.37 -7.69 -20.55
CA ILE A 333 -21.52 -8.88 -20.62
C ILE A 333 -20.90 -9.19 -19.25
N ALA A 334 -20.44 -8.17 -18.52
CA ALA A 334 -19.90 -8.33 -17.18
C ALA A 334 -20.93 -8.80 -16.15
N TYR A 335 -22.22 -8.64 -16.43
CA TYR A 335 -23.32 -9.17 -15.60
C TYR A 335 -23.64 -10.62 -15.89
N ASP A 336 -23.31 -11.11 -17.09
CA ASP A 336 -23.59 -12.46 -17.55
C ASP A 336 -22.42 -13.43 -17.23
N ILE A 337 -21.25 -12.88 -16.86
CA ILE A 337 -20.04 -13.62 -16.42
C ILE A 337 -20.00 -13.70 -14.89
#